data_88bebd09be802831cb5a986abba7e6e8
#
_entry.id   88bebd09be802831cb5a986abba7e6e8
#
_cell.length_a   1.000
_cell.length_b   1.000
_cell.length_c   1.000
_cell.angle_alpha   90.00
_cell.angle_beta   90.00
_cell.angle_gamma   90.00
#
_symmetry.space_group_name_H-M   'P 1'
#
loop_
_entity.id
_entity.type
_entity.pdbx_description
1 polymer ?
#
loop_
_entity_poly.entity_id
_entity_poly.type
_entity_poly.pdbx_seq_one_letter_code
_entity_poly.pdbx_strand_id
1 'polypeptide(L)'
;MSPQRRNPVLGKSAGPRRQRMTWAGALGRIAAVLLLAWLGGFLWFTLTLPDPAPIAVKTDAVVVLTGGAGRTARGLAVLEAGSAKRMLVSGVDRNTTRKQLAAAADSSKSRFDTTDLGYEAIDTRSNAEETARWVKRHDFSTIRLVTSAGHMRRARLELSRVLPLSVLVVSDAVPVEPTAPSIATEYSKYLLRRVALMLGAL
;
A
#
# COMPACT_ATOMS: atom_id res chain seq x y z
N MET A 1 -26.80 -36.73 85.11
CA MET A 1 -26.61 -35.50 84.27
C MET A 1 -25.38 -35.67 83.38
N SER A 2 -25.55 -36.05 82.15
CA SER A 2 -24.44 -36.25 81.18
C SER A 2 -24.31 -35.03 80.28
N PRO A 3 -23.10 -34.51 80.04
CA PRO A 3 -22.92 -33.36 79.16
C PRO A 3 -22.92 -33.78 77.72
N GLN A 4 -23.78 -33.13 76.93
CA GLN A 4 -23.85 -33.25 75.46
C GLN A 4 -22.58 -32.65 74.81
N ARG A 5 -21.84 -33.45 74.06
CA ARG A 5 -20.73 -33.02 73.19
C ARG A 5 -21.32 -32.39 71.97
N ARG A 6 -21.08 -31.07 71.78
CA ARG A 6 -21.36 -30.36 70.48
C ARG A 6 -20.26 -30.72 69.50
N ASN A 7 -20.66 -31.32 68.38
CA ASN A 7 -19.77 -31.53 67.22
C ASN A 7 -19.52 -30.17 66.47
N PRO A 8 -18.27 -29.87 66.16
CA PRO A 8 -18.00 -28.66 65.29
C PRO A 8 -18.41 -28.94 63.86
N VAL A 9 -19.24 -28.01 63.31
CA VAL A 9 -19.64 -28.00 61.90
C VAL A 9 -18.42 -27.60 61.07
N LEU A 10 -17.81 -28.58 60.37
CA LEU A 10 -16.76 -28.36 59.42
C LEU A 10 -17.33 -27.51 58.26
N GLY A 11 -16.93 -26.24 58.19
CA GLY A 11 -17.21 -25.35 57.07
C GLY A 11 -16.60 -25.91 55.78
N LYS A 12 -17.43 -26.20 54.78
CA LYS A 12 -16.99 -26.55 53.42
C LYS A 12 -16.22 -25.36 52.84
N SER A 13 -14.90 -25.50 52.70
CA SER A 13 -14.08 -24.57 51.96
C SER A 13 -14.54 -24.58 50.48
N ALA A 14 -15.05 -23.46 50.02
CA ALA A 14 -15.35 -23.26 48.60
C ALA A 14 -14.02 -23.25 47.84
N GLY A 15 -13.70 -24.33 47.16
CA GLY A 15 -12.55 -24.40 46.28
C GLY A 15 -12.63 -23.38 45.18
N PRO A 16 -11.50 -22.93 44.61
CA PRO A 16 -11.47 -21.93 43.60
C PRO A 16 -12.33 -22.36 42.39
N ARG A 17 -13.39 -21.61 42.10
CA ARG A 17 -14.19 -21.78 40.86
C ARG A 17 -13.28 -21.59 39.69
N ARG A 18 -12.78 -22.67 39.06
CA ARG A 18 -12.15 -22.64 37.76
C ARG A 18 -13.19 -22.05 36.77
N GLN A 19 -12.98 -20.79 36.43
CA GLN A 19 -13.77 -20.10 35.43
C GLN A 19 -13.53 -20.84 34.09
N ARG A 20 -14.47 -21.69 33.68
CA ARG A 20 -14.41 -22.37 32.40
C ARG A 20 -14.51 -21.29 31.34
N MET A 21 -13.41 -21.04 30.62
CA MET A 21 -13.37 -20.15 29.50
C MET A 21 -14.35 -20.69 28.43
N THR A 22 -15.46 -20.00 28.26
CA THR A 22 -16.41 -20.36 27.18
C THR A 22 -15.79 -20.05 25.83
N TRP A 23 -16.02 -20.90 24.85
CA TRP A 23 -15.52 -20.70 23.48
C TRP A 23 -15.93 -19.31 22.93
N ALA A 24 -17.12 -18.83 23.27
CA ALA A 24 -17.59 -17.50 22.93
C ALA A 24 -16.70 -16.38 23.52
N GLY A 25 -16.28 -16.54 24.80
CA GLY A 25 -15.36 -15.60 25.45
C GLY A 25 -13.96 -15.62 24.84
N ALA A 26 -13.47 -16.80 24.43
CA ALA A 26 -12.19 -16.92 23.73
C ALA A 26 -12.23 -16.26 22.35
N LEU A 27 -13.28 -16.52 21.55
CA LEU A 27 -13.48 -15.90 20.24
C LEU A 27 -13.62 -14.38 20.35
N GLY A 28 -14.37 -13.87 21.34
CA GLY A 28 -14.48 -12.44 21.57
C GLY A 28 -13.15 -11.76 21.88
N ARG A 29 -12.28 -12.40 22.66
CA ARG A 29 -10.93 -11.89 22.95
C ARG A 29 -10.04 -11.89 21.72
N ILE A 30 -10.07 -12.94 20.92
CA ILE A 30 -9.32 -13.03 19.65
C ILE A 30 -9.77 -11.92 18.71
N ALA A 31 -11.08 -11.75 18.53
CA ALA A 31 -11.63 -10.69 17.68
C ALA A 31 -11.22 -9.29 18.17
N ALA A 32 -11.24 -9.03 19.47
CA ALA A 32 -10.81 -7.78 20.07
C ALA A 32 -9.30 -7.54 19.83
N VAL A 33 -8.45 -8.53 19.99
CA VAL A 33 -7.01 -8.43 19.72
C VAL A 33 -6.76 -8.15 18.25
N LEU A 34 -7.44 -8.84 17.34
CA LEU A 34 -7.31 -8.61 15.89
C LEU A 34 -7.78 -7.20 15.51
N LEU A 35 -8.88 -6.72 16.09
CA LEU A 35 -9.37 -5.36 15.85
C LEU A 35 -8.36 -4.32 16.36
N LEU A 36 -7.84 -4.49 17.57
CA LEU A 36 -6.82 -3.58 18.13
C LEU A 36 -5.54 -3.58 17.30
N ALA A 37 -5.09 -4.75 16.85
CA ALA A 37 -3.93 -4.87 15.96
C ALA A 37 -4.18 -4.18 14.60
N TRP A 38 -5.40 -4.33 14.04
CA TRP A 38 -5.78 -3.64 12.80
C TRP A 38 -5.82 -2.12 13.00
N LEU A 39 -6.44 -1.64 14.08
CA LEU A 39 -6.52 -0.20 14.40
C LEU A 39 -5.13 0.41 14.65
N GLY A 40 -4.29 -0.27 15.43
CA GLY A 40 -2.91 0.17 15.68
C GLY A 40 -2.08 0.22 14.41
N GLY A 41 -2.20 -0.81 13.56
CA GLY A 41 -1.55 -0.86 12.26
C GLY A 41 -2.09 0.21 11.29
N PHE A 42 -3.40 0.48 11.31
CA PHE A 42 -4.02 1.54 10.53
C PHE A 42 -3.53 2.94 10.95
N LEU A 43 -3.44 3.18 12.25
CA LEU A 43 -2.90 4.44 12.78
C LEU A 43 -1.45 4.62 12.34
N TRP A 44 -0.62 3.61 12.54
CA TRP A 44 0.78 3.63 12.07
C TRP A 44 0.86 3.87 10.56
N PHE A 45 0.04 3.17 9.75
CA PHE A 45 0.01 3.33 8.31
C PHE A 45 -0.30 4.78 7.92
N THR A 46 -1.29 5.39 8.56
CA THR A 46 -1.73 6.77 8.30
C THR A 46 -0.68 7.80 8.69
N LEU A 47 -0.07 7.65 9.88
CA LEU A 47 0.95 8.57 10.39
C LEU A 47 2.28 8.50 9.64
N THR A 48 2.50 7.43 8.89
CA THR A 48 3.74 7.20 8.14
C THR A 48 3.53 7.13 6.63
N LEU A 49 2.48 7.78 6.12
CA LEU A 49 2.29 7.93 4.67
C LEU A 49 3.48 8.65 4.06
N PRO A 50 3.98 8.21 2.90
CA PRO A 50 5.13 8.85 2.27
C PRO A 50 4.76 10.20 1.69
N ASP A 51 5.71 11.12 1.77
CA ASP A 51 5.66 12.46 1.19
C ASP A 51 6.07 12.47 -0.30
N PRO A 52 5.75 13.56 -1.01
CA PRO A 52 6.32 13.82 -2.33
C PRO A 52 7.86 13.91 -2.27
N ALA A 53 8.54 13.22 -3.19
CA ALA A 53 9.98 13.37 -3.31
C ALA A 53 10.37 14.78 -3.79
N PRO A 54 11.47 15.37 -3.30
CA PRO A 54 11.97 16.63 -3.85
C PRO A 54 12.15 16.54 -5.37
N ILE A 55 11.71 17.57 -6.09
CA ILE A 55 11.72 17.56 -7.56
C ILE A 55 13.15 17.40 -8.10
N ALA A 56 14.15 17.93 -7.41
CA ALA A 56 15.55 17.90 -7.80
C ALA A 56 16.21 16.51 -7.75
N VAL A 57 15.58 15.52 -7.08
CA VAL A 57 16.11 14.16 -7.04
C VAL A 57 16.07 13.57 -8.45
N LYS A 58 17.23 13.24 -9.00
CA LYS A 58 17.34 12.70 -10.36
C LYS A 58 17.17 11.18 -10.35
N THR A 59 16.49 10.68 -11.38
CA THR A 59 16.33 9.27 -11.68
C THR A 59 16.42 9.07 -13.20
N ASP A 60 16.68 7.85 -13.67
CA ASP A 60 16.71 7.57 -15.10
C ASP A 60 15.33 7.81 -15.72
N ALA A 61 14.30 7.39 -14.99
CA ALA A 61 12.93 7.49 -15.48
C ALA A 61 11.91 7.74 -14.36
N VAL A 62 10.70 8.19 -14.75
CA VAL A 62 9.55 8.31 -13.88
C VAL A 62 8.44 7.35 -14.34
N VAL A 63 7.84 6.65 -13.40
CA VAL A 63 6.72 5.72 -13.61
C VAL A 63 5.51 6.26 -12.89
N VAL A 64 4.45 6.50 -13.64
CA VAL A 64 3.17 7.00 -13.13
C VAL A 64 2.15 5.88 -13.16
N LEU A 65 1.58 5.52 -12.00
CA LEU A 65 0.47 4.58 -11.97
C LEU A 65 -0.85 5.34 -12.06
N THR A 66 -1.66 5.00 -13.07
CA THR A 66 -2.96 5.65 -13.31
C THR A 66 -4.00 5.38 -12.21
N GLY A 67 -5.18 5.95 -12.33
CA GLY A 67 -6.30 5.72 -11.42
C GLY A 67 -6.42 6.73 -10.28
N GLY A 68 -5.80 7.90 -10.38
CA GLY A 68 -5.97 9.01 -9.43
C GLY A 68 -5.52 10.35 -9.98
N ALA A 69 -6.13 11.42 -9.47
CA ALA A 69 -5.85 12.78 -9.89
C ALA A 69 -4.39 13.21 -9.58
N GLY A 70 -3.87 14.14 -10.37
CA GLY A 70 -2.57 14.78 -10.15
C GLY A 70 -1.33 13.95 -10.45
N ARG A 71 -1.45 12.62 -10.63
CA ARG A 71 -0.29 11.73 -10.81
C ARG A 71 0.43 11.99 -12.12
N THR A 72 -0.31 12.10 -13.24
CA THR A 72 0.27 12.40 -14.55
C THR A 72 0.92 13.78 -14.56
N ALA A 73 0.24 14.79 -13.99
CA ALA A 73 0.81 16.13 -13.85
C ALA A 73 2.12 16.12 -13.04
N ARG A 74 2.17 15.35 -11.94
CA ARG A 74 3.41 15.18 -11.15
C ARG A 74 4.53 14.53 -11.96
N GLY A 75 4.24 13.47 -12.73
CA GLY A 75 5.21 12.83 -13.61
C GLY A 75 5.77 13.78 -14.66
N LEU A 76 4.90 14.59 -15.27
CA LEU A 76 5.30 15.62 -16.23
C LEU A 76 6.17 16.70 -15.60
N ALA A 77 5.82 17.18 -14.39
CA ALA A 77 6.65 18.14 -13.67
C ALA A 77 8.07 17.60 -13.39
N VAL A 78 8.21 16.29 -13.14
CA VAL A 78 9.53 15.64 -12.99
C VAL A 78 10.31 15.66 -14.32
N LEU A 79 9.65 15.40 -15.45
CA LEU A 79 10.28 15.52 -16.79
C LEU A 79 10.67 16.96 -17.10
N GLU A 80 9.80 17.90 -16.82
CA GLU A 80 10.02 19.33 -17.07
C GLU A 80 11.20 19.88 -16.28
N ALA A 81 11.36 19.43 -15.04
CA ALA A 81 12.50 19.75 -14.21
C ALA A 81 13.82 19.07 -14.66
N GLY A 82 13.78 18.25 -15.71
CA GLY A 82 14.94 17.46 -16.14
C GLY A 82 15.42 16.44 -15.08
N SER A 83 14.53 16.05 -14.17
CA SER A 83 14.83 15.10 -13.10
C SER A 83 14.61 13.64 -13.50
N ALA A 84 14.01 13.40 -14.65
CA ALA A 84 13.97 12.12 -15.35
C ALA A 84 14.05 12.35 -16.87
N LYS A 85 14.54 11.38 -17.62
CA LYS A 85 14.68 11.47 -19.08
C LYS A 85 13.46 10.91 -19.82
N ARG A 86 12.74 9.99 -19.20
CA ARG A 86 11.63 9.26 -19.82
C ARG A 86 10.55 8.97 -18.80
N MET A 87 9.29 8.87 -19.27
CA MET A 87 8.15 8.55 -18.42
C MET A 87 7.40 7.33 -18.95
N LEU A 88 6.97 6.46 -18.03
CA LEU A 88 5.93 5.46 -18.29
C LEU A 88 4.66 5.88 -17.56
N VAL A 89 3.54 5.91 -18.27
CA VAL A 89 2.21 5.96 -17.66
C VAL A 89 1.60 4.57 -17.76
N SER A 90 1.58 3.84 -16.65
CA SER A 90 1.14 2.44 -16.58
C SER A 90 -0.33 2.34 -16.18
N GLY A 91 -1.06 1.38 -16.79
CA GLY A 91 -2.48 1.17 -16.55
C GLY A 91 -3.38 2.20 -17.25
N VAL A 92 -2.99 2.67 -18.42
CA VAL A 92 -3.78 3.57 -19.23
C VAL A 92 -4.95 2.81 -19.85
N ASP A 93 -6.14 3.40 -19.86
CA ASP A 93 -7.28 2.85 -20.61
C ASP A 93 -6.94 2.75 -22.09
N ARG A 94 -7.28 1.63 -22.72
CA ARG A 94 -6.95 1.31 -24.13
C ARG A 94 -7.45 2.35 -25.13
N ASN A 95 -8.50 3.07 -24.78
CA ASN A 95 -9.08 4.13 -25.62
C ASN A 95 -8.42 5.50 -25.38
N THR A 96 -7.55 5.63 -24.37
CA THR A 96 -6.91 6.89 -24.01
C THR A 96 -5.66 7.13 -24.88
N THR A 97 -5.64 8.23 -25.58
CA THR A 97 -4.51 8.65 -26.40
C THR A 97 -3.55 9.57 -25.66
N ARG A 98 -2.30 9.66 -26.12
CA ARG A 98 -1.32 10.65 -25.61
C ARG A 98 -1.89 12.07 -25.60
N LYS A 99 -2.63 12.46 -26.66
CA LYS A 99 -3.25 13.79 -26.77
C LYS A 99 -4.27 14.06 -25.66
N GLN A 100 -5.08 13.06 -25.31
CA GLN A 100 -6.06 13.17 -24.22
C GLN A 100 -5.38 13.26 -22.85
N LEU A 101 -4.33 12.47 -22.61
CA LEU A 101 -3.54 12.57 -21.39
C LEU A 101 -2.81 13.90 -21.25
N ALA A 102 -2.26 14.44 -22.36
CA ALA A 102 -1.64 15.76 -22.40
C ALA A 102 -2.64 16.86 -22.04
N ALA A 103 -3.83 16.81 -22.65
CA ALA A 103 -4.90 17.77 -22.37
C ALA A 103 -5.40 17.69 -20.92
N ALA A 104 -5.54 16.47 -20.37
CA ALA A 104 -5.96 16.26 -18.98
C ALA A 104 -4.91 16.70 -17.94
N ALA A 105 -3.64 16.79 -18.34
CA ALA A 105 -2.54 17.21 -17.49
C ALA A 105 -2.15 18.69 -17.68
N ASP A 106 -2.89 19.44 -18.51
CA ASP A 106 -2.63 20.86 -18.84
C ASP A 106 -1.16 21.11 -19.27
N SER A 107 -0.61 20.17 -20.04
CA SER A 107 0.81 20.16 -20.42
C SER A 107 1.03 20.37 -21.91
N SER A 108 2.18 20.96 -22.25
CA SER A 108 2.60 21.13 -23.66
C SER A 108 2.88 19.78 -24.33
N LYS A 109 2.53 19.64 -25.61
CA LYS A 109 2.68 18.40 -26.39
C LYS A 109 4.11 17.86 -26.43
N SER A 110 5.13 18.72 -26.32
CA SER A 110 6.55 18.36 -26.49
C SER A 110 7.08 17.37 -25.44
N ARG A 111 6.47 17.32 -24.24
CA ARG A 111 6.91 16.44 -23.16
C ARG A 111 6.37 15.01 -23.26
N PHE A 112 5.30 14.82 -24.03
CA PHE A 112 4.75 13.49 -24.30
C PHE A 112 5.55 12.68 -25.33
N ASP A 113 6.53 13.27 -26.03
CA ASP A 113 7.41 12.53 -26.95
C ASP A 113 8.33 11.56 -26.21
N THR A 114 8.68 11.87 -24.95
CA THR A 114 9.46 10.99 -24.07
C THR A 114 8.59 10.18 -23.11
N THR A 115 7.28 10.07 -23.40
CA THR A 115 6.31 9.34 -22.58
C THR A 115 5.83 8.09 -23.30
N ASP A 116 6.01 6.94 -22.65
CA ASP A 116 5.44 5.66 -23.06
C ASP A 116 4.11 5.41 -22.34
N LEU A 117 3.15 4.83 -23.03
CA LEU A 117 1.84 4.46 -22.46
C LEU A 117 1.77 2.94 -22.32
N GLY A 118 1.49 2.49 -21.11
CA GLY A 118 1.26 1.09 -20.78
C GLY A 118 -0.24 0.79 -20.71
N TYR A 119 -0.70 -0.13 -21.54
CA TYR A 119 -2.11 -0.50 -21.69
C TYR A 119 -2.43 -1.91 -21.19
N GLU A 120 -1.42 -2.63 -20.71
CA GLU A 120 -1.59 -4.03 -20.33
C GLU A 120 -2.04 -4.19 -18.87
N ALA A 121 -1.77 -3.19 -18.06
CA ALA A 121 -2.04 -3.25 -16.63
C ALA A 121 -3.51 -2.95 -16.31
N ILE A 122 -4.13 -3.85 -15.55
CA ILE A 122 -5.52 -3.75 -15.06
C ILE A 122 -5.60 -3.66 -13.54
N ASP A 123 -4.51 -3.97 -12.85
CA ASP A 123 -4.40 -3.96 -11.39
C ASP A 123 -2.97 -3.59 -10.95
N THR A 124 -2.72 -3.58 -9.63
CA THR A 124 -1.41 -3.18 -9.10
C THR A 124 -0.30 -4.18 -9.42
N ARG A 125 -0.63 -5.47 -9.52
CA ARG A 125 0.33 -6.52 -9.87
C ARG A 125 0.76 -6.37 -11.33
N SER A 126 -0.19 -6.27 -12.24
CA SER A 126 0.09 -6.08 -13.67
C SER A 126 0.77 -4.73 -13.96
N ASN A 127 0.48 -3.67 -13.18
CA ASN A 127 1.26 -2.42 -13.23
C ASN A 127 2.75 -2.67 -12.90
N ALA A 128 3.03 -3.48 -11.88
CA ALA A 128 4.41 -3.80 -11.51
C ALA A 128 5.12 -4.62 -12.59
N GLU A 129 4.45 -5.60 -13.17
CA GLU A 129 4.96 -6.43 -14.27
C GLU A 129 5.22 -5.59 -15.54
N GLU A 130 4.30 -4.71 -15.92
CA GLU A 130 4.46 -3.77 -17.03
C GLU A 130 5.65 -2.84 -16.80
N THR A 131 5.76 -2.27 -15.60
CA THR A 131 6.89 -1.44 -15.20
C THR A 131 8.21 -2.19 -15.29
N ALA A 132 8.28 -3.42 -14.77
CA ALA A 132 9.52 -4.21 -14.78
C ALA A 132 9.97 -4.54 -16.21
N ARG A 133 9.03 -4.91 -17.11
CA ARG A 133 9.35 -5.12 -18.53
C ARG A 133 9.87 -3.85 -19.19
N TRP A 134 9.27 -2.70 -18.87
CA TRP A 134 9.69 -1.41 -19.41
C TRP A 134 11.06 -0.98 -18.90
N VAL A 135 11.32 -1.09 -17.60
CA VAL A 135 12.62 -0.82 -16.97
C VAL A 135 13.73 -1.66 -17.60
N LYS A 136 13.47 -2.96 -17.77
CA LYS A 136 14.42 -3.90 -18.39
C LYS A 136 14.73 -3.54 -19.85
N ARG A 137 13.70 -3.15 -20.63
CA ARG A 137 13.89 -2.75 -22.05
C ARG A 137 14.77 -1.52 -22.23
N HIS A 138 14.77 -0.62 -21.27
CA HIS A 138 15.51 0.63 -21.33
C HIS A 138 16.79 0.63 -20.49
N ASP A 139 17.10 -0.48 -19.82
CA ASP A 139 18.26 -0.64 -18.94
C ASP A 139 18.36 0.43 -17.85
N PHE A 140 17.21 0.79 -17.24
CA PHE A 140 17.16 1.76 -16.18
C PHE A 140 17.59 1.16 -14.84
N SER A 141 18.43 1.86 -14.10
CA SER A 141 18.89 1.51 -12.76
C SER A 141 18.16 2.25 -11.65
N THR A 142 17.52 3.37 -11.98
CA THR A 142 16.80 4.21 -11.03
C THR A 142 15.46 4.65 -11.60
N ILE A 143 14.37 4.46 -10.85
CA ILE A 143 13.06 4.94 -11.24
C ILE A 143 12.40 5.75 -10.12
N ARG A 144 11.63 6.75 -10.49
CA ARG A 144 10.75 7.49 -9.59
C ARG A 144 9.33 6.95 -9.78
N LEU A 145 8.77 6.41 -8.71
CA LEU A 145 7.40 5.88 -8.71
C LEU A 145 6.44 6.95 -8.22
N VAL A 146 5.54 7.40 -9.10
CA VAL A 146 4.52 8.41 -8.82
C VAL A 146 3.16 7.73 -8.64
N THR A 147 2.59 7.85 -7.46
CA THR A 147 1.23 7.39 -7.13
C THR A 147 0.71 8.11 -5.88
N SER A 148 -0.53 7.84 -5.43
CA SER A 148 -1.03 8.43 -4.17
C SER A 148 -0.31 7.85 -2.95
N ALA A 149 -0.22 8.65 -1.88
CA ALA A 149 0.44 8.26 -0.63
C ALA A 149 -0.10 6.93 -0.07
N GLY A 150 -1.42 6.77 -0.01
CA GLY A 150 -2.06 5.53 0.47
C GLY A 150 -1.74 4.31 -0.40
N HIS A 151 -1.62 4.49 -1.72
CA HIS A 151 -1.32 3.40 -2.64
C HIS A 151 0.17 3.02 -2.69
N MET A 152 1.08 3.92 -2.32
CA MET A 152 2.52 3.77 -2.49
C MET A 152 3.08 2.47 -1.91
N ARG A 153 2.69 2.12 -0.68
CA ARG A 153 3.21 0.91 -0.01
C ARG A 153 2.84 -0.37 -0.77
N ARG A 154 1.61 -0.45 -1.29
CA ARG A 154 1.14 -1.60 -2.06
C ARG A 154 1.82 -1.66 -3.44
N ALA A 155 1.97 -0.54 -4.11
CA ALA A 155 2.69 -0.46 -5.38
C ALA A 155 4.17 -0.86 -5.24
N ARG A 156 4.85 -0.37 -4.20
CA ARG A 156 6.25 -0.78 -3.92
C ARG A 156 6.37 -2.26 -3.58
N LEU A 157 5.41 -2.81 -2.84
CA LEU A 157 5.40 -4.23 -2.50
C LEU A 157 5.33 -5.10 -3.77
N GLU A 158 4.49 -4.75 -4.75
CA GLU A 158 4.42 -5.49 -6.00
C GLU A 158 5.68 -5.29 -6.87
N LEU A 159 6.19 -4.06 -6.96
CA LEU A 159 7.42 -3.76 -7.69
C LEU A 159 8.63 -4.52 -7.14
N SER A 160 8.77 -4.63 -5.82
CA SER A 160 9.89 -5.35 -5.18
C SER A 160 9.92 -6.85 -5.50
N ARG A 161 8.84 -7.40 -6.02
CA ARG A 161 8.75 -8.82 -6.42
C ARG A 161 9.23 -9.08 -7.83
N VAL A 162 9.20 -8.09 -8.68
CA VAL A 162 9.43 -8.24 -10.13
C VAL A 162 10.63 -7.43 -10.64
N LEU A 163 11.03 -6.38 -9.91
CA LEU A 163 12.24 -5.62 -10.23
C LEU A 163 13.47 -6.29 -9.68
N PRO A 164 14.60 -6.27 -10.41
CA PRO A 164 15.91 -6.63 -9.86
C PRO A 164 16.27 -5.77 -8.65
N LEU A 165 16.99 -6.33 -7.69
CA LEU A 165 17.47 -5.62 -6.50
C LEU A 165 18.41 -4.44 -6.83
N SER A 166 19.01 -4.45 -8.01
CA SER A 166 19.86 -3.36 -8.52
C SER A 166 19.09 -2.12 -8.93
N VAL A 167 17.75 -2.21 -9.11
CA VAL A 167 16.92 -1.06 -9.49
C VAL A 167 16.45 -0.30 -8.26
N LEU A 168 16.90 0.93 -8.12
CA LEU A 168 16.47 1.81 -7.03
C LEU A 168 15.12 2.46 -7.36
N VAL A 169 14.19 2.40 -6.39
CA VAL A 169 12.85 3.01 -6.52
C VAL A 169 12.71 4.18 -5.56
N VAL A 170 12.62 5.39 -6.10
CA VAL A 170 12.31 6.62 -5.35
C VAL A 170 10.78 6.76 -5.28
N SER A 171 10.23 6.78 -4.07
CA SER A 171 8.79 7.02 -3.86
C SER A 171 8.48 8.51 -4.00
N ASP A 172 7.50 8.86 -4.81
CA ASP A 172 7.03 10.22 -5.01
C ASP A 172 5.49 10.24 -4.89
N ALA A 173 5.02 10.43 -3.66
CA ALA A 173 3.59 10.41 -3.37
C ALA A 173 2.93 11.72 -3.79
N VAL A 174 1.89 11.63 -4.62
CA VAL A 174 1.10 12.82 -4.96
C VAL A 174 0.26 13.21 -3.75
N PRO A 175 0.32 14.47 -3.28
CA PRO A 175 -0.53 14.97 -2.22
C PRO A 175 -1.96 15.11 -2.75
N VAL A 176 -2.73 14.06 -2.63
CA VAL A 176 -4.19 14.11 -2.75
C VAL A 176 -4.69 13.93 -1.34
N GLU A 177 -5.55 14.82 -0.86
CA GLU A 177 -6.17 14.65 0.46
C GLU A 177 -6.99 13.35 0.45
N PRO A 178 -6.47 12.28 1.08
CA PRO A 178 -7.17 11.01 1.05
C PRO A 178 -8.28 11.07 2.10
N THR A 179 -9.48 10.66 1.72
CA THR A 179 -10.53 10.44 2.71
C THR A 179 -10.19 9.26 3.61
N ALA A 180 -10.59 9.27 4.88
CA ALA A 180 -10.35 8.17 5.81
C ALA A 180 -10.80 6.80 5.26
N PRO A 181 -11.96 6.65 4.59
CA PRO A 181 -12.35 5.39 3.95
C PRO A 181 -11.38 4.94 2.85
N SER A 182 -10.83 5.87 2.08
CA SER A 182 -9.85 5.55 1.02
C SER A 182 -8.55 5.00 1.61
N ILE A 183 -8.04 5.61 2.69
CA ILE A 183 -6.83 5.14 3.38
C ILE A 183 -7.08 3.77 4.00
N ALA A 184 -8.23 3.55 4.68
CA ALA A 184 -8.58 2.28 5.29
C ALA A 184 -8.67 1.15 4.25
N THR A 185 -9.20 1.46 3.07
CA THR A 185 -9.27 0.54 1.93
C THR A 185 -7.88 0.16 1.44
N GLU A 186 -6.99 1.14 1.22
CA GLU A 186 -5.63 0.87 0.77
C GLU A 186 -4.80 0.14 1.84
N TYR A 187 -4.96 0.48 3.12
CA TYR A 187 -4.33 -0.27 4.22
C TYR A 187 -4.78 -1.73 4.24
N SER A 188 -6.09 -1.99 4.15
CA SER A 188 -6.64 -3.35 4.15
C SER A 188 -6.14 -4.16 2.96
N LYS A 189 -6.12 -3.58 1.74
CA LYS A 189 -5.55 -4.22 0.55
C LYS A 189 -4.04 -4.52 0.71
N TYR A 190 -3.29 -3.58 1.28
CA TYR A 190 -1.86 -3.78 1.55
C TYR A 190 -1.63 -4.91 2.55
N LEU A 191 -2.40 -4.94 3.65
CA LEU A 191 -2.29 -5.97 4.68
C LEU A 191 -2.64 -7.36 4.12
N LEU A 192 -3.77 -7.47 3.42
CA LEU A 192 -4.18 -8.73 2.77
C LEU A 192 -3.12 -9.24 1.80
N ARG A 193 -2.54 -8.33 1.00
CA ARG A 193 -1.49 -8.70 0.06
C ARG A 193 -0.22 -9.17 0.76
N ARG A 194 0.18 -8.51 1.85
CA ARG A 194 1.32 -8.96 2.66
C ARG A 194 1.10 -10.35 3.25
N VAL A 195 -0.07 -10.60 3.82
CA VAL A 195 -0.43 -11.92 4.36
C VAL A 195 -0.44 -12.98 3.26
N ALA A 196 -1.07 -12.70 2.11
CA ALA A 196 -1.08 -13.62 0.98
C ALA A 196 0.33 -14.00 0.52
N LEU A 197 1.24 -13.03 0.46
CA LEU A 197 2.65 -13.28 0.09
C LEU A 197 3.40 -14.12 1.14
N MET A 198 3.15 -13.89 2.44
CA MET A 198 3.73 -14.70 3.52
C MET A 198 3.25 -16.15 3.48
N LEU A 199 2.02 -16.38 3.02
CA LEU A 199 1.43 -17.71 2.86
C LEU A 199 1.77 -18.38 1.51
N GLY A 200 2.58 -17.74 0.67
CA GLY A 200 2.92 -18.26 -0.65
C GLY A 200 1.77 -18.22 -1.67
N ALA A 201 0.70 -17.50 -1.37
CA ALA A 201 -0.39 -17.26 -2.31
C ALA A 201 0.03 -16.17 -3.32
N LEU A 202 0.19 -16.59 -4.57
CA LEU A 202 0.62 -15.74 -5.70
C LEU A 202 -0.54 -14.95 -6.33
#